data_71fa78c35b0a5994c55b37eb9f489710
#
_entry.id   71fa78c35b0a5994c55b37eb9f489710
#
_cell.length_a   1.000
_cell.length_b   1.000
_cell.length_c   1.000
_cell.angle_alpha   90.00
_cell.angle_beta   90.00
_cell.angle_gamma   90.00
#
_symmetry.space_group_name_H-M   'P 1'
#
loop_
_entity.id
_entity.type
_entity.pdbx_description
1 polymer ?
#
loop_
_entity_poly.entity_id
_entity_poly.type
_entity_poly.pdbx_seq_one_letter_code
_entity_poly.pdbx_strand_id
1 'polypeptide(L)'
;GKQPHGYLYWLRLLEEAGDCKGIISVAQEALDALEPDGFREQAARLMIEAAHRLEDDHHLLSGKREAFFSCSNDDNLLDLVTEATRQGKRKQELAGAIRCCETASPGRLEQGVYVKTLLSAGRLTDALARVEDHHPVGWSGGTPVGLVFAAVLSACTGSTEEATSIQKLLREHANRSFMYSGGFTVHDEDTKSCAEEIVSGLHAASDLEHQAQAAFPWAEEIGRKRIERIVTHQHRNAYGRAAHVLGALAETFVAQGRRDAARDLYREYCHERFPRHRAFRSEVDG
;
A
#
# COMPACT_ATOMS: atom_id res chain seq x y z
N GLY A 1 -34.92 1.41 -17.99
CA GLY A 1 -33.54 1.58 -17.50
C GLY A 1 -33.06 0.28 -16.87
N LYS A 2 -31.88 -0.12 -17.23
CA LYS A 2 -31.22 -1.31 -16.67
C LYS A 2 -30.98 -1.06 -15.19
N GLN A 3 -31.68 -1.80 -14.33
CA GLN A 3 -31.59 -1.60 -12.88
C GLN A 3 -30.48 -2.50 -12.30
N PRO A 4 -29.61 -1.99 -11.40
CA PRO A 4 -28.53 -2.77 -10.80
C PRO A 4 -28.99 -4.07 -10.17
N HIS A 5 -30.10 -4.03 -9.42
CA HIS A 5 -30.69 -5.20 -8.79
C HIS A 5 -31.12 -6.29 -9.78
N GLY A 6 -31.53 -5.92 -11.01
CA GLY A 6 -31.91 -6.88 -12.04
C GLY A 6 -30.74 -7.72 -12.53
N TYR A 7 -29.56 -7.10 -12.70
CA TYR A 7 -28.34 -7.81 -13.07
C TYR A 7 -27.89 -8.77 -11.98
N LEU A 8 -27.85 -8.32 -10.72
CA LEU A 8 -27.41 -9.18 -9.61
C LEU A 8 -28.37 -10.36 -9.39
N TYR A 9 -29.69 -10.12 -9.53
CA TYR A 9 -30.66 -11.22 -9.44
C TYR A 9 -30.43 -12.26 -10.54
N TRP A 10 -30.21 -11.81 -11.78
CA TRP A 10 -29.97 -12.72 -12.91
C TRP A 10 -28.64 -13.46 -12.73
N LEU A 11 -27.57 -12.79 -12.32
CA LEU A 11 -26.27 -13.42 -12.05
C LEU A 11 -26.39 -14.52 -10.98
N ARG A 12 -27.15 -14.29 -9.92
CA ARG A 12 -27.38 -15.30 -8.88
C ARG A 12 -28.15 -16.53 -9.41
N LEU A 13 -29.14 -16.33 -10.25
CA LEU A 13 -29.85 -17.46 -10.89
C LEU A 13 -28.90 -18.30 -11.77
N LEU A 14 -28.01 -17.65 -12.50
CA LEU A 14 -27.00 -18.37 -13.31
C LEU A 14 -25.96 -19.07 -12.43
N GLU A 15 -25.61 -18.49 -11.30
CA GLU A 15 -24.73 -19.12 -10.31
C GLU A 15 -25.36 -20.37 -9.71
N GLU A 16 -26.64 -20.32 -9.30
CA GLU A 16 -27.41 -21.47 -8.83
C GLU A 16 -27.52 -22.55 -9.89
N ALA A 17 -27.64 -22.17 -11.16
CA ALA A 17 -27.68 -23.09 -12.30
C ALA A 17 -26.29 -23.64 -12.70
N GLY A 18 -25.19 -23.10 -12.14
CA GLY A 18 -23.82 -23.47 -12.50
C GLY A 18 -23.40 -23.02 -13.90
N ASP A 19 -24.12 -22.06 -14.51
CA ASP A 19 -23.80 -21.54 -15.85
C ASP A 19 -22.72 -20.47 -15.82
N CYS A 20 -21.47 -20.89 -15.69
CA CYS A 20 -20.31 -19.98 -15.66
C CYS A 20 -20.18 -19.12 -16.93
N LYS A 21 -20.55 -19.64 -18.11
CA LYS A 21 -20.50 -18.86 -19.36
C LYS A 21 -21.57 -17.78 -19.39
N GLY A 22 -22.77 -18.11 -18.94
CA GLY A 22 -23.85 -17.15 -18.75
C GLY A 22 -23.50 -16.06 -17.77
N ILE A 23 -22.86 -16.40 -16.64
CA ILE A 23 -22.34 -15.42 -15.65
C ILE A 23 -21.39 -14.44 -16.31
N ILE A 24 -20.38 -14.89 -17.04
CA ILE A 24 -19.41 -14.02 -17.73
C ILE A 24 -20.13 -13.06 -18.68
N SER A 25 -21.04 -13.56 -19.52
CA SER A 25 -21.77 -12.74 -20.48
C SER A 25 -22.61 -11.65 -19.82
N VAL A 26 -23.39 -12.01 -18.79
CA VAL A 26 -24.27 -11.07 -18.07
C VAL A 26 -23.45 -10.11 -17.21
N ALA A 27 -22.34 -10.57 -16.60
CA ALA A 27 -21.45 -9.70 -15.86
C ALA A 27 -20.80 -8.63 -16.74
N GLN A 28 -20.35 -8.98 -17.94
CA GLN A 28 -19.84 -7.99 -18.90
C GLN A 28 -20.90 -6.95 -19.26
N GLU A 29 -22.14 -7.36 -19.55
CA GLU A 29 -23.22 -6.44 -19.83
C GLU A 29 -23.51 -5.51 -18.62
N ALA A 30 -23.43 -6.04 -17.40
CA ALA A 30 -23.58 -5.26 -16.19
C ALA A 30 -22.44 -4.26 -16.00
N LEU A 31 -21.19 -4.66 -16.23
CA LEU A 31 -20.01 -3.80 -16.14
C LEU A 31 -20.03 -2.65 -17.15
N ASP A 32 -20.60 -2.85 -18.33
CA ASP A 32 -20.78 -1.82 -19.34
C ASP A 32 -21.92 -0.84 -19.01
N ALA A 33 -22.91 -1.29 -18.25
CA ALA A 33 -24.15 -0.57 -17.99
C ALA A 33 -24.19 0.16 -16.64
N LEU A 34 -23.41 -0.30 -15.65
CA LEU A 34 -23.43 0.21 -14.29
C LEU A 34 -22.29 1.21 -14.05
N GLU A 35 -22.58 2.21 -13.25
CA GLU A 35 -21.56 3.11 -12.71
C GLU A 35 -20.66 2.36 -11.70
N PRO A 36 -19.39 2.80 -11.52
CA PRO A 36 -18.48 2.22 -10.54
C PRO A 36 -19.03 2.36 -9.12
N ASP A 37 -19.56 1.26 -8.57
CA ASP A 37 -20.13 1.16 -7.24
C ASP A 37 -20.09 -0.28 -6.72
N GLY A 38 -20.71 -0.53 -5.56
CA GLY A 38 -20.76 -1.87 -4.97
C GLY A 38 -21.53 -2.91 -5.80
N PHE A 39 -22.49 -2.49 -6.64
CA PHE A 39 -23.20 -3.42 -7.54
C PHE A 39 -22.30 -3.88 -8.68
N ARG A 40 -21.54 -2.95 -9.25
CA ARG A 40 -20.56 -3.26 -10.29
C ARG A 40 -19.45 -4.13 -9.74
N GLU A 41 -18.96 -3.87 -8.51
CA GLU A 41 -17.99 -4.72 -7.84
C GLU A 41 -18.52 -6.16 -7.67
N GLN A 42 -19.77 -6.33 -7.23
CA GLN A 42 -20.36 -7.67 -7.08
C GLN A 42 -20.44 -8.41 -8.42
N ALA A 43 -20.83 -7.73 -9.50
CA ALA A 43 -20.83 -8.33 -10.83
C ALA A 43 -19.42 -8.77 -11.26
N ALA A 44 -18.41 -7.94 -10.99
CA ALA A 44 -17.01 -8.28 -11.26
C ALA A 44 -16.53 -9.49 -10.45
N ARG A 45 -16.90 -9.61 -9.18
CA ARG A 45 -16.57 -10.75 -8.32
C ARG A 45 -17.18 -12.06 -8.84
N LEU A 46 -18.45 -12.05 -9.24
CA LEU A 46 -19.10 -13.23 -9.85
C LEU A 46 -18.42 -13.62 -11.17
N MET A 47 -18.00 -12.64 -11.98
CA MET A 47 -17.20 -12.90 -13.18
C MET A 47 -15.85 -13.54 -12.86
N ILE A 48 -15.16 -13.08 -11.81
CA ILE A 48 -13.89 -13.66 -11.33
C ILE A 48 -14.08 -15.14 -10.97
N GLU A 49 -15.10 -15.46 -10.19
CA GLU A 49 -15.38 -16.85 -9.77
C GLU A 49 -15.72 -17.76 -10.97
N ALA A 50 -16.55 -17.27 -11.89
CA ALA A 50 -16.91 -18.02 -13.09
C ALA A 50 -15.70 -18.24 -14.01
N ALA A 51 -14.87 -17.19 -14.22
CA ALA A 51 -13.66 -17.26 -15.02
C ALA A 51 -12.63 -18.22 -14.42
N HIS A 52 -12.47 -18.20 -13.09
CA HIS A 52 -11.60 -19.14 -12.38
C HIS A 52 -12.04 -20.61 -12.60
N ARG A 53 -13.34 -20.92 -12.51
CA ARG A 53 -13.87 -22.27 -12.76
C ARG A 53 -13.69 -22.73 -14.20
N LEU A 54 -13.66 -21.79 -15.16
CA LEU A 54 -13.47 -22.06 -16.59
C LEU A 54 -12.00 -22.01 -17.03
N GLU A 55 -11.07 -21.68 -16.12
CA GLU A 55 -9.66 -21.44 -16.42
C GLU A 55 -9.48 -20.34 -17.49
N ASP A 56 -10.37 -19.33 -17.47
CA ASP A 56 -10.39 -18.24 -18.45
C ASP A 56 -9.60 -17.04 -17.91
N ASP A 57 -8.31 -17.05 -18.21
CA ASP A 57 -7.35 -16.03 -17.79
C ASP A 57 -7.73 -14.60 -18.24
N HIS A 58 -8.36 -14.48 -19.41
CA HIS A 58 -8.74 -13.16 -19.94
C HIS A 58 -9.83 -12.53 -19.08
N HIS A 59 -10.91 -13.25 -18.81
CA HIS A 59 -12.03 -12.76 -18.01
C HIS A 59 -11.67 -12.67 -16.53
N LEU A 60 -10.76 -13.53 -16.03
CA LEU A 60 -10.24 -13.46 -14.68
C LEU A 60 -9.53 -12.12 -14.43
N LEU A 61 -8.59 -11.74 -15.30
CA LEU A 61 -7.89 -10.45 -15.18
C LEU A 61 -8.84 -9.26 -15.41
N SER A 62 -9.75 -9.36 -16.35
CA SER A 62 -10.75 -8.30 -16.59
C SER A 62 -11.64 -8.10 -15.38
N GLY A 63 -12.13 -9.16 -14.77
CA GLY A 63 -12.95 -9.09 -13.55
C GLY A 63 -12.20 -8.45 -12.38
N LYS A 64 -10.94 -8.85 -12.15
CA LYS A 64 -10.10 -8.25 -11.10
C LYS A 64 -9.83 -6.76 -11.33
N ARG A 65 -9.63 -6.34 -12.59
CA ARG A 65 -9.52 -4.92 -12.95
C ARG A 65 -10.80 -4.15 -12.64
N GLU A 66 -11.94 -4.69 -13.03
CA GLU A 66 -13.24 -4.05 -12.81
C GLU A 66 -13.62 -4.00 -11.33
N ALA A 67 -13.26 -5.00 -10.54
CA ALA A 67 -13.42 -4.98 -9.09
C ALA A 67 -12.63 -3.82 -8.47
N PHE A 68 -11.36 -3.64 -8.86
CA PHE A 68 -10.56 -2.50 -8.40
C PHE A 68 -11.11 -1.15 -8.87
N PHE A 69 -11.58 -1.04 -10.11
CA PHE A 69 -12.14 0.21 -10.64
C PHE A 69 -13.48 0.58 -9.98
N SER A 70 -14.22 -0.42 -9.52
CA SER A 70 -15.48 -0.22 -8.81
C SER A 70 -15.29 0.10 -7.34
N CYS A 71 -14.32 -0.54 -6.70
CA CYS A 71 -13.99 -0.38 -5.28
C CYS A 71 -12.46 -0.44 -5.11
N SER A 72 -11.81 0.74 -5.11
CA SER A 72 -10.36 0.85 -4.97
C SER A 72 -9.95 0.67 -3.52
N ASN A 73 -9.70 -0.58 -3.13
CA ASN A 73 -9.20 -1.00 -1.82
C ASN A 73 -7.93 -1.87 -1.96
N ASP A 74 -7.30 -2.19 -0.83
CA ASP A 74 -6.05 -2.94 -0.80
C ASP A 74 -6.20 -4.36 -1.37
N ASP A 75 -7.29 -5.06 -1.04
CA ASP A 75 -7.52 -6.44 -1.47
C ASP A 75 -7.68 -6.50 -2.99
N ASN A 76 -8.51 -5.61 -3.56
CA ASN A 76 -8.71 -5.54 -5.01
C ASN A 76 -7.43 -5.11 -5.74
N LEU A 77 -6.58 -4.26 -5.13
CA LEU A 77 -5.27 -3.90 -5.70
C LEU A 77 -4.34 -5.11 -5.75
N LEU A 78 -4.22 -5.86 -4.64
CA LEU A 78 -3.38 -7.05 -4.56
C LEU A 78 -3.84 -8.13 -5.54
N ASP A 79 -5.14 -8.39 -5.58
CA ASP A 79 -5.74 -9.36 -6.50
C ASP A 79 -5.43 -9.02 -7.97
N LEU A 80 -5.60 -7.74 -8.34
CA LEU A 80 -5.30 -7.25 -9.68
C LEU A 80 -3.81 -7.41 -10.01
N VAL A 81 -2.92 -6.95 -9.12
CA VAL A 81 -1.48 -6.94 -9.40
C VAL A 81 -0.91 -8.35 -9.42
N THR A 82 -1.37 -9.24 -8.53
CA THR A 82 -0.98 -10.65 -8.52
C THR A 82 -1.33 -11.32 -9.83
N GLU A 83 -2.57 -11.19 -10.28
CA GLU A 83 -3.02 -11.78 -11.54
C GLU A 83 -2.34 -11.17 -12.76
N ALA A 84 -2.20 -9.84 -12.77
CA ALA A 84 -1.49 -9.14 -13.84
C ALA A 84 -0.01 -9.55 -13.94
N THR A 85 0.63 -9.84 -12.80
CA THR A 85 2.01 -10.34 -12.75
C THR A 85 2.08 -11.75 -13.34
N ARG A 86 1.15 -12.64 -12.96
CA ARG A 86 1.04 -14.00 -13.51
C ARG A 86 0.90 -13.99 -15.03
N GLN A 87 0.13 -13.03 -15.57
CA GLN A 87 -0.08 -12.90 -17.02
C GLN A 87 0.96 -12.02 -17.74
N GLY A 88 1.99 -11.50 -17.06
CA GLY A 88 2.99 -10.60 -17.68
C GLY A 88 2.45 -9.22 -18.08
N LYS A 89 1.30 -8.79 -17.53
CA LYS A 89 0.60 -7.53 -17.85
C LYS A 89 0.71 -6.48 -16.74
N ARG A 90 1.53 -6.73 -15.70
CA ARG A 90 1.64 -5.90 -14.50
C ARG A 90 1.77 -4.39 -14.81
N LYS A 91 2.69 -4.01 -15.69
CA LYS A 91 2.93 -2.59 -16.04
C LYS A 91 1.69 -1.92 -16.64
N GLN A 92 0.98 -2.62 -17.51
CA GLN A 92 -0.24 -2.14 -18.14
C GLN A 92 -1.37 -1.94 -17.14
N GLU A 93 -1.60 -2.93 -16.26
CA GLU A 93 -2.68 -2.90 -15.29
C GLU A 93 -2.43 -1.85 -14.20
N LEU A 94 -1.20 -1.71 -13.71
CA LEU A 94 -0.85 -0.65 -12.77
C LEU A 94 -1.01 0.75 -13.39
N ALA A 95 -0.67 0.93 -14.66
CA ALA A 95 -0.95 2.19 -15.34
C ALA A 95 -2.45 2.48 -15.45
N GLY A 96 -3.28 1.45 -15.65
CA GLY A 96 -4.74 1.55 -15.61
C GLY A 96 -5.26 1.91 -14.22
N ALA A 97 -4.76 1.24 -13.19
CA ALA A 97 -5.11 1.47 -11.80
C ALA A 97 -4.77 2.91 -11.35
N ILE A 98 -3.58 3.42 -11.74
CA ILE A 98 -3.18 4.81 -11.46
C ILE A 98 -4.17 5.79 -12.10
N ARG A 99 -4.52 5.62 -13.38
CA ARG A 99 -5.51 6.49 -14.05
C ARG A 99 -6.88 6.43 -13.37
N CYS A 100 -7.30 5.25 -12.93
CA CYS A 100 -8.53 5.11 -12.17
C CYS A 100 -8.49 5.94 -10.88
N CYS A 101 -7.39 5.85 -10.13
CA CYS A 101 -7.19 6.66 -8.91
C CYS A 101 -7.16 8.17 -9.20
N GLU A 102 -6.55 8.60 -10.32
CA GLU A 102 -6.47 10.01 -10.74
C GLU A 102 -7.83 10.62 -11.10
N THR A 103 -8.73 9.79 -11.62
CA THR A 103 -10.07 10.22 -12.08
C THR A 103 -11.17 9.96 -11.06
N ALA A 104 -10.87 9.29 -9.96
CA ALA A 104 -11.84 8.97 -8.93
C ALA A 104 -12.39 10.24 -8.27
N SER A 105 -13.70 10.24 -8.02
CA SER A 105 -14.36 11.35 -7.32
C SER A 105 -13.84 11.49 -5.88
N PRO A 106 -13.68 12.72 -5.35
CA PRO A 106 -13.34 12.93 -3.96
C PRO A 106 -14.29 12.15 -3.03
N GLY A 107 -13.73 11.33 -2.12
CA GLY A 107 -14.47 10.47 -1.20
C GLY A 107 -14.66 9.02 -1.66
N ARG A 108 -14.37 8.67 -2.91
CA ARG A 108 -14.34 7.28 -3.41
C ARG A 108 -12.97 6.63 -3.29
N LEU A 109 -11.93 7.42 -3.20
CA LEU A 109 -10.56 6.96 -3.18
C LEU A 109 -9.94 7.23 -1.81
N GLU A 110 -9.52 6.18 -1.14
CA GLU A 110 -8.64 6.30 0.00
C GLU A 110 -7.25 6.72 -0.49
N GLN A 111 -6.74 7.83 0.04
CA GLN A 111 -5.40 8.34 -0.33
C GLN A 111 -4.31 7.27 -0.16
N GLY A 112 -4.47 6.37 0.82
CA GLY A 112 -3.57 5.25 1.05
C GLY A 112 -3.46 4.30 -0.14
N VAL A 113 -4.59 3.93 -0.75
CA VAL A 113 -4.61 3.00 -1.90
C VAL A 113 -3.94 3.59 -3.12
N TYR A 114 -4.16 4.88 -3.40
CA TYR A 114 -3.50 5.55 -4.50
C TYR A 114 -1.97 5.56 -4.33
N VAL A 115 -1.49 5.92 -3.14
CA VAL A 115 -0.05 5.89 -2.84
C VAL A 115 0.51 4.48 -2.95
N LYS A 116 -0.19 3.46 -2.45
CA LYS A 116 0.20 2.05 -2.62
C LYS A 116 0.30 1.66 -4.10
N THR A 117 -0.68 2.07 -4.92
CA THR A 117 -0.67 1.83 -6.37
C THR A 117 0.56 2.47 -7.04
N LEU A 118 0.90 3.71 -6.68
CA LEU A 118 2.09 4.40 -7.18
C LEU A 118 3.38 3.67 -6.78
N LEU A 119 3.50 3.29 -5.50
CA LEU A 119 4.67 2.56 -5.00
C LEU A 119 4.81 1.18 -5.64
N SER A 120 3.71 0.44 -5.82
CA SER A 120 3.69 -0.83 -6.54
C SER A 120 4.09 -0.69 -8.01
N ALA A 121 3.91 0.49 -8.59
CA ALA A 121 4.37 0.81 -9.94
C ALA A 121 5.82 1.36 -9.99
N GLY A 122 6.52 1.46 -8.86
CA GLY A 122 7.87 2.01 -8.76
C GLY A 122 7.93 3.54 -8.92
N ARG A 123 6.80 4.25 -8.75
CA ARG A 123 6.68 5.70 -8.91
C ARG A 123 6.86 6.41 -7.56
N LEU A 124 8.06 6.30 -6.99
CA LEU A 124 8.36 6.84 -5.65
C LEU A 124 8.22 8.36 -5.58
N THR A 125 8.71 9.08 -6.59
CA THR A 125 8.61 10.55 -6.66
C THR A 125 7.16 11.03 -6.70
N ASP A 126 6.30 10.33 -7.45
CA ASP A 126 4.88 10.69 -7.51
C ASP A 126 4.15 10.38 -6.20
N ALA A 127 4.52 9.27 -5.54
CA ALA A 127 4.01 8.94 -4.21
C ALA A 127 4.42 9.99 -3.18
N LEU A 128 5.66 10.48 -3.24
CA LEU A 128 6.16 11.54 -2.39
C LEU A 128 5.38 12.85 -2.59
N ALA A 129 5.13 13.25 -3.84
CA ALA A 129 4.36 14.46 -4.15
C ALA A 129 2.93 14.45 -3.58
N ARG A 130 2.37 13.25 -3.32
CA ARG A 130 1.04 13.11 -2.68
C ARG A 130 1.04 13.32 -1.17
N VAL A 131 2.22 13.36 -0.53
CA VAL A 131 2.35 13.47 0.93
C VAL A 131 3.19 14.66 1.38
N GLU A 132 3.89 15.36 0.49
CA GLU A 132 4.77 16.47 0.84
C GLU A 132 4.06 17.59 1.61
N ASP A 133 2.80 17.88 1.27
CA ASP A 133 1.99 18.91 1.92
C ASP A 133 1.32 18.43 3.23
N HIS A 134 1.50 17.16 3.60
CA HIS A 134 0.86 16.60 4.77
C HIS A 134 1.67 16.83 6.04
N HIS A 135 0.97 17.20 7.10
CA HIS A 135 1.57 17.49 8.41
C HIS A 135 2.35 16.26 8.94
N PRO A 136 3.57 16.44 9.49
CA PRO A 136 4.42 15.33 9.99
C PRO A 136 3.83 14.60 11.20
N VAL A 137 2.70 15.06 11.68
CA VAL A 137 2.02 14.54 12.85
C VAL A 137 0.78 13.76 12.41
N GLY A 138 0.68 12.51 12.87
CA GLY A 138 -0.53 11.73 12.62
C GLY A 138 -0.36 10.56 11.65
N TRP A 139 0.83 9.96 11.56
CA TRP A 139 1.04 8.73 10.78
C TRP A 139 0.11 7.57 11.19
N SER A 140 -0.67 7.74 12.25
CA SER A 140 -1.61 6.76 12.81
C SER A 140 -3.05 6.88 12.30
N GLY A 141 -3.36 7.83 11.45
CA GLY A 141 -4.75 8.16 11.10
C GLY A 141 -5.06 8.10 9.61
N GLY A 142 -4.60 7.06 8.88
CA GLY A 142 -4.94 6.93 7.45
C GLY A 142 -4.13 7.81 6.52
N THR A 143 -3.15 8.53 7.01
CA THR A 143 -2.25 9.28 6.14
C THR A 143 -1.14 8.35 5.62
N PRO A 144 -0.85 8.35 4.33
CA PRO A 144 0.18 7.49 3.73
C PRO A 144 1.62 7.97 3.98
N VAL A 145 1.82 9.02 4.79
CA VAL A 145 3.14 9.60 5.07
C VAL A 145 4.13 8.58 5.62
N GLY A 146 3.69 7.77 6.61
CA GLY A 146 4.54 6.72 7.19
C GLY A 146 4.91 5.63 6.18
N LEU A 147 4.01 5.32 5.25
CA LEU A 147 4.28 4.38 4.18
C LEU A 147 5.31 4.92 3.19
N VAL A 148 5.16 6.17 2.74
CA VAL A 148 6.13 6.80 1.83
C VAL A 148 7.49 6.96 2.51
N PHE A 149 7.52 7.36 3.79
CA PHE A 149 8.74 7.40 4.59
C PHE A 149 9.47 6.04 4.58
N ALA A 150 8.77 4.97 4.93
CA ALA A 150 9.37 3.63 4.94
C ALA A 150 9.80 3.16 3.54
N ALA A 151 9.03 3.50 2.49
CA ALA A 151 9.37 3.18 1.10
C ALA A 151 10.63 3.91 0.63
N VAL A 152 10.80 5.20 0.97
CA VAL A 152 12.03 5.97 0.67
C VAL A 152 13.24 5.33 1.34
N LEU A 153 13.15 5.00 2.63
CA LEU A 153 14.26 4.36 3.35
C LEU A 153 14.57 2.98 2.80
N SER A 154 13.56 2.18 2.48
CA SER A 154 13.72 0.87 1.84
C SER A 154 14.45 0.99 0.49
N ALA A 155 14.08 1.99 -0.32
CA ALA A 155 14.73 2.26 -1.60
C ALA A 155 16.19 2.74 -1.44
N CYS A 156 16.50 3.49 -0.37
CA CYS A 156 17.87 3.93 -0.06
C CYS A 156 18.79 2.81 0.44
N THR A 157 18.23 1.77 1.09
CA THR A 157 19.04 0.69 1.67
C THR A 157 19.25 -0.48 0.72
N GLY A 158 18.46 -0.56 -0.34
CA GLY A 158 18.35 -1.80 -1.10
C GLY A 158 17.71 -2.91 -0.26
N SER A 159 17.60 -4.10 -0.81
CA SER A 159 17.03 -5.27 -0.11
C SER A 159 18.08 -5.87 0.83
N THR A 160 18.35 -5.24 1.97
CA THR A 160 19.22 -5.83 3.00
C THR A 160 18.33 -6.55 4.03
N GLU A 161 18.59 -7.84 4.25
CA GLU A 161 17.95 -8.63 5.32
C GLU A 161 18.16 -8.02 6.72
N GLU A 162 19.15 -7.15 6.86
CA GLU A 162 19.54 -6.49 8.12
C GLU A 162 18.68 -5.24 8.46
N ALA A 163 17.90 -4.71 7.52
CA ALA A 163 17.10 -3.48 7.72
C ALA A 163 15.77 -3.77 8.46
N THR A 164 15.85 -4.23 9.69
CA THR A 164 14.69 -4.73 10.47
C THR A 164 13.67 -3.65 10.82
N SER A 165 14.12 -2.44 11.18
CA SER A 165 13.24 -1.32 11.53
C SER A 165 12.51 -0.79 10.32
N ILE A 166 13.18 -0.71 9.16
CA ILE A 166 12.58 -0.29 7.89
C ILE A 166 11.50 -1.29 7.46
N GLN A 167 11.80 -2.59 7.49
CA GLN A 167 10.84 -3.63 7.12
C GLN A 167 9.62 -3.62 8.05
N LYS A 168 9.84 -3.43 9.35
CA LYS A 168 8.76 -3.35 10.34
C LYS A 168 7.84 -2.15 10.08
N LEU A 169 8.41 -0.97 9.80
CA LEU A 169 7.65 0.22 9.45
C LEU A 169 6.88 0.03 8.13
N LEU A 170 7.53 -0.54 7.12
CA LEU A 170 6.89 -0.78 5.83
C LEU A 170 5.68 -1.72 5.98
N ARG A 171 5.84 -2.84 6.68
CA ARG A 171 4.73 -3.77 6.97
C ARG A 171 3.63 -3.10 7.80
N GLU A 172 3.99 -2.35 8.85
CA GLU A 172 3.03 -1.65 9.70
C GLU A 172 2.17 -0.67 8.88
N HIS A 173 2.77 0.09 7.98
CA HIS A 173 2.06 1.11 7.22
C HIS A 173 1.41 0.59 5.93
N ALA A 174 1.97 -0.43 5.29
CA ALA A 174 1.40 -1.03 4.09
C ALA A 174 0.16 -1.89 4.40
N ASN A 175 0.21 -2.66 5.49
CA ASN A 175 -0.86 -3.62 5.85
C ASN A 175 -1.95 -3.00 6.74
N ARG A 176 -1.93 -1.69 6.99
CA ARG A 176 -3.03 -0.99 7.64
C ARG A 176 -4.18 -0.83 6.64
N SER A 177 -5.01 -1.84 6.56
CA SER A 177 -6.32 -1.74 5.96
C SER A 177 -7.23 -0.95 6.90
N PHE A 178 -7.94 0.07 6.40
CA PHE A 178 -9.01 0.70 7.16
C PHE A 178 -10.12 -0.32 7.36
N MET A 179 -10.39 -0.68 8.60
CA MET A 179 -11.45 -1.60 9.02
C MET A 179 -12.83 -0.99 8.75
N TYR A 180 -13.23 -0.85 7.49
CA TYR A 180 -14.61 -0.53 7.13
C TYR A 180 -15.25 -1.51 6.14
N SER A 181 -14.53 -2.48 5.64
CA SER A 181 -15.12 -3.59 4.89
C SER A 181 -15.40 -4.76 5.85
N GLY A 182 -16.65 -4.95 6.21
CA GLY A 182 -17.12 -6.08 7.03
C GLY A 182 -17.10 -7.42 6.28
N GLY A 183 -16.00 -7.74 5.60
CA GLY A 183 -15.74 -9.00 4.95
C GLY A 183 -14.52 -9.65 5.61
N PHE A 184 -14.73 -10.81 6.21
CA PHE A 184 -13.64 -11.71 6.61
C PHE A 184 -13.00 -12.24 5.32
N THR A 185 -11.93 -11.59 4.85
CA THR A 185 -11.04 -12.21 3.88
C THR A 185 -10.09 -13.11 4.66
N VAL A 186 -10.25 -14.41 4.50
CA VAL A 186 -9.25 -15.40 4.90
C VAL A 186 -8.10 -15.20 3.92
N HIS A 187 -7.04 -14.48 4.36
CA HIS A 187 -5.80 -14.44 3.60
C HIS A 187 -5.21 -15.85 3.65
N ASP A 188 -5.11 -16.48 2.51
CA ASP A 188 -4.34 -17.69 2.33
C ASP A 188 -2.88 -17.37 2.68
N GLU A 189 -2.18 -18.25 3.40
CA GLU A 189 -0.79 -18.01 3.85
C GLU A 189 0.18 -17.74 2.69
N ASP A 190 -0.20 -18.08 1.46
CA ASP A 190 0.58 -17.85 0.24
C ASP A 190 0.31 -16.48 -0.45
N THR A 191 -0.60 -15.64 0.09
CA THR A 191 -0.90 -14.35 -0.54
C THR A 191 0.14 -13.30 -0.19
N LYS A 192 0.82 -12.75 -1.21
CA LYS A 192 1.76 -11.63 -1.03
C LYS A 192 1.10 -10.48 -0.28
N SER A 193 1.82 -9.94 0.70
CA SER A 193 1.38 -8.75 1.42
C SER A 193 1.54 -7.47 0.58
N CYS A 194 0.78 -6.42 0.88
CA CYS A 194 0.98 -5.10 0.28
C CYS A 194 2.42 -4.60 0.40
N ALA A 195 3.10 -4.90 1.52
CA ALA A 195 4.49 -4.52 1.72
C ALA A 195 5.43 -5.20 0.71
N GLU A 196 5.27 -6.50 0.49
CA GLU A 196 6.08 -7.27 -0.49
C GLU A 196 5.82 -6.80 -1.92
N GLU A 197 4.57 -6.48 -2.23
CA GLU A 197 4.19 -5.96 -3.53
C GLU A 197 4.81 -4.58 -3.81
N ILE A 198 4.83 -3.69 -2.81
CA ILE A 198 5.48 -2.38 -2.89
C ILE A 198 6.99 -2.55 -3.08
N VAL A 199 7.65 -3.41 -2.31
CA VAL A 199 9.09 -3.67 -2.44
C VAL A 199 9.41 -4.21 -3.85
N SER A 200 8.61 -5.15 -4.34
CA SER A 200 8.76 -5.69 -5.70
C SER A 200 8.61 -4.60 -6.77
N GLY A 201 7.63 -3.70 -6.60
CA GLY A 201 7.40 -2.58 -7.51
C GLY A 201 8.54 -1.57 -7.53
N LEU A 202 9.04 -1.21 -6.36
CA LEU A 202 10.17 -0.29 -6.22
C LEU A 202 11.42 -0.87 -6.90
N HIS A 203 11.78 -2.13 -6.62
CA HIS A 203 12.95 -2.76 -7.22
C HIS A 203 12.86 -2.95 -8.74
N ALA A 204 11.66 -2.95 -9.31
CA ALA A 204 11.46 -3.00 -10.75
C ALA A 204 11.70 -1.65 -11.45
N ALA A 205 11.81 -0.55 -10.71
CA ALA A 205 12.04 0.78 -11.26
C ALA A 205 13.53 0.99 -11.60
N SER A 206 13.80 1.39 -12.84
CA SER A 206 15.18 1.54 -13.34
C SER A 206 15.96 2.72 -12.75
N ASP A 207 15.24 3.70 -12.19
CA ASP A 207 15.79 4.94 -11.63
C ASP A 207 15.56 5.06 -10.12
N LEU A 208 15.28 3.93 -9.45
CA LEU A 208 14.94 3.89 -8.03
C LEU A 208 15.98 4.59 -7.15
N GLU A 209 17.26 4.31 -7.37
CA GLU A 209 18.34 4.90 -6.58
C GLU A 209 18.34 6.43 -6.65
N HIS A 210 18.17 7.00 -7.85
CA HIS A 210 18.08 8.43 -8.04
C HIS A 210 16.85 9.03 -7.35
N GLN A 211 15.68 8.41 -7.51
CA GLN A 211 14.46 8.85 -6.82
C GLN A 211 14.61 8.80 -5.30
N ALA A 212 15.20 7.72 -4.76
CA ALA A 212 15.42 7.53 -3.34
C ALA A 212 16.38 8.56 -2.75
N GLN A 213 17.51 8.81 -3.42
CA GLN A 213 18.48 9.82 -3.00
C GLN A 213 17.88 11.22 -2.99
N ALA A 214 17.08 11.57 -4.00
CA ALA A 214 16.38 12.87 -4.05
C ALA A 214 15.33 13.02 -2.93
N ALA A 215 14.66 11.92 -2.54
CA ALA A 215 13.62 11.90 -1.52
C ALA A 215 14.16 11.79 -0.08
N PHE A 216 15.39 11.31 0.11
CA PHE A 216 15.95 11.05 1.43
C PHE A 216 15.99 12.28 2.37
N PRO A 217 16.35 13.50 1.93
CA PRO A 217 16.31 14.69 2.80
C PRO A 217 14.93 14.94 3.41
N TRP A 218 13.86 14.75 2.64
CA TRP A 218 12.50 14.84 3.14
C TRP A 218 12.23 13.74 4.20
N ALA A 219 12.65 12.50 3.93
CA ALA A 219 12.44 11.41 4.87
C ALA A 219 13.21 11.64 6.18
N GLU A 220 14.46 12.10 6.11
CA GLU A 220 15.24 12.43 7.29
C GLU A 220 14.54 13.53 8.13
N GLU A 221 14.12 14.61 7.49
CA GLU A 221 13.45 15.73 8.17
C GLU A 221 12.15 15.29 8.85
N ILE A 222 11.28 14.57 8.13
CA ILE A 222 9.97 14.16 8.66
C ILE A 222 10.11 13.10 9.76
N GLY A 223 11.08 12.21 9.63
CA GLY A 223 11.42 11.22 10.66
C GLY A 223 11.89 11.89 11.95
N ARG A 224 12.82 12.84 11.85
CA ARG A 224 13.29 13.63 13.00
C ARG A 224 12.15 14.39 13.68
N LYS A 225 11.31 15.10 12.94
CA LYS A 225 10.12 15.79 13.46
C LYS A 225 9.17 14.82 14.16
N ARG A 226 9.03 13.60 13.64
CA ARG A 226 8.16 12.56 14.24
C ARG A 226 8.69 12.11 15.59
N ILE A 227 9.99 11.80 15.70
CA ILE A 227 10.63 11.42 16.96
C ILE A 227 10.46 12.52 17.99
N GLU A 228 10.82 13.75 17.63
CA GLU A 228 10.72 14.92 18.52
C GLU A 228 9.29 15.10 19.03
N ARG A 229 8.30 15.04 18.15
CA ARG A 229 6.90 15.19 18.52
C ARG A 229 6.44 14.14 19.52
N ILE A 230 6.80 12.88 19.32
CA ILE A 230 6.41 11.79 20.22
C ILE A 230 7.08 11.95 21.58
N VAL A 231 8.39 12.19 21.62
CA VAL A 231 9.17 12.17 22.85
C VAL A 231 8.96 13.46 23.66
N THR A 232 8.95 14.63 23.03
CA THR A 232 8.74 15.93 23.70
C THR A 232 7.35 16.00 24.35
N HIS A 233 6.32 15.47 23.71
CA HIS A 233 4.96 15.47 24.26
C HIS A 233 4.68 14.26 25.16
N GLN A 234 5.69 13.47 25.47
CA GLN A 234 5.61 12.33 26.40
C GLN A 234 4.53 11.30 26.02
N HIS A 235 4.31 11.07 24.72
CA HIS A 235 3.41 10.03 24.24
C HIS A 235 4.02 8.64 24.46
N ARG A 236 4.09 8.19 25.71
CA ARG A 236 4.80 6.96 26.13
C ARG A 236 4.38 5.72 25.34
N ASN A 237 3.08 5.59 25.05
CA ASN A 237 2.56 4.45 24.27
C ASN A 237 3.03 4.45 22.79
N ALA A 238 3.70 5.53 22.36
CA ALA A 238 4.25 5.66 21.01
C ALA A 238 5.79 5.66 21.00
N TYR A 239 6.46 5.46 22.14
CA TYR A 239 7.92 5.47 22.19
C TYR A 239 8.55 4.37 21.33
N GLY A 240 7.98 3.17 21.30
CA GLY A 240 8.42 2.12 20.40
C GLY A 240 8.35 2.54 18.91
N ARG A 241 7.32 3.32 18.52
CA ARG A 241 7.24 3.87 17.14
C ARG A 241 8.34 4.91 16.87
N ALA A 242 8.66 5.76 17.86
CA ALA A 242 9.77 6.71 17.73
C ALA A 242 11.12 5.99 17.63
N ALA A 243 11.31 4.91 18.40
CA ALA A 243 12.49 4.06 18.34
C ALA A 243 12.63 3.38 16.97
N HIS A 244 11.55 2.85 16.40
CA HIS A 244 11.59 2.26 15.05
C HIS A 244 11.93 3.30 13.96
N VAL A 245 11.43 4.55 14.08
CA VAL A 245 11.79 5.62 13.14
C VAL A 245 13.27 5.97 13.27
N LEU A 246 13.80 6.06 14.51
CA LEU A 246 15.21 6.30 14.77
C LEU A 246 16.08 5.17 14.21
N GLY A 247 15.71 3.91 14.48
CA GLY A 247 16.39 2.73 13.95
C GLY A 247 16.41 2.71 12.42
N ALA A 248 15.29 2.98 11.78
CA ALA A 248 15.19 3.01 10.33
C ALA A 248 16.08 4.09 9.67
N LEU A 249 16.17 5.28 10.27
CA LEU A 249 17.11 6.31 9.82
C LEU A 249 18.57 5.87 10.01
N ALA A 250 18.90 5.27 11.16
CA ALA A 250 20.24 4.76 11.44
C ALA A 250 20.63 3.62 10.47
N GLU A 251 19.73 2.66 10.21
CA GLU A 251 19.91 1.60 9.22
C GLU A 251 20.20 2.18 7.83
N THR A 252 19.49 3.23 7.43
CA THR A 252 19.71 3.90 6.14
C THR A 252 21.09 4.57 6.09
N PHE A 253 21.50 5.28 7.14
CA PHE A 253 22.85 5.87 7.19
C PHE A 253 23.94 4.80 7.10
N VAL A 254 23.76 3.68 7.79
CA VAL A 254 24.72 2.54 7.73
C VAL A 254 24.79 1.96 6.32
N ALA A 255 23.68 1.73 5.66
CA ALA A 255 23.61 1.23 4.29
C ALA A 255 24.30 2.18 3.28
N GLN A 256 24.20 3.50 3.52
CA GLN A 256 24.91 4.52 2.74
C GLN A 256 26.40 4.67 3.10
N GLY A 257 26.96 3.82 3.96
CA GLY A 257 28.34 3.92 4.44
C GLY A 257 28.60 5.02 5.47
N ARG A 258 27.57 5.73 5.92
CA ARG A 258 27.62 6.89 6.84
C ARG A 258 27.48 6.45 8.31
N ARG A 259 28.32 5.51 8.76
CA ARG A 259 28.22 4.95 10.12
C ARG A 259 28.38 5.98 11.24
N ASP A 260 29.18 7.01 11.02
CA ASP A 260 29.33 8.08 12.01
C ASP A 260 28.05 8.91 12.14
N ALA A 261 27.35 9.19 11.05
CA ALA A 261 26.06 9.87 11.08
C ALA A 261 25.00 9.03 11.86
N ALA A 262 25.01 7.70 11.73
CA ALA A 262 24.14 6.83 12.51
C ALA A 262 24.45 6.91 14.02
N ARG A 263 25.74 6.92 14.42
CA ARG A 263 26.16 7.09 15.82
C ARG A 263 25.81 8.46 16.38
N ASP A 264 26.00 9.50 15.57
CA ASP A 264 25.68 10.88 15.97
C ASP A 264 24.17 11.05 16.14
N LEU A 265 23.35 10.45 15.26
CA LEU A 265 21.89 10.41 15.39
C LEU A 265 21.47 9.78 16.73
N TYR A 266 22.04 8.61 17.08
CA TYR A 266 21.76 7.94 18.35
C TYR A 266 22.17 8.82 19.53
N ARG A 267 23.39 9.38 19.51
CA ARG A 267 23.90 10.26 20.57
C ARG A 267 23.01 11.48 20.75
N GLU A 268 22.64 12.14 19.66
CA GLU A 268 21.76 13.30 19.66
C GLU A 268 20.45 13.01 20.39
N TYR A 269 19.74 11.93 20.00
CA TYR A 269 18.40 11.66 20.54
C TYR A 269 18.43 11.01 21.94
N CYS A 270 19.37 10.11 22.20
CA CYS A 270 19.40 9.33 23.45
C CYS A 270 20.20 10.00 24.57
N HIS A 271 21.21 10.82 24.25
CA HIS A 271 22.11 11.41 25.24
C HIS A 271 22.03 12.92 25.35
N GLU A 272 21.77 13.64 24.27
CA GLU A 272 21.78 15.11 24.26
C GLU A 272 20.37 15.70 24.41
N ARG A 273 19.45 15.35 23.49
CA ARG A 273 18.09 15.91 23.48
C ARG A 273 17.16 15.31 24.54
N PHE A 274 17.21 13.99 24.71
CA PHE A 274 16.29 13.26 25.60
C PHE A 274 16.99 12.44 26.70
N PRO A 275 17.99 12.97 27.42
CA PRO A 275 18.79 12.20 28.38
C PRO A 275 17.96 11.67 29.57
N ARG A 276 16.83 12.32 29.87
CA ARG A 276 15.96 11.95 30.99
C ARG A 276 14.82 11.00 30.61
N HIS A 277 14.62 10.70 29.32
CA HIS A 277 13.53 9.85 28.83
C HIS A 277 13.94 8.37 28.82
N ARG A 278 14.13 7.78 30.02
CA ARG A 278 14.60 6.39 30.19
C ARG A 278 13.76 5.38 29.39
N ALA A 279 12.42 5.52 29.42
CA ALA A 279 11.53 4.62 28.71
C ALA A 279 11.75 4.67 27.18
N PHE A 280 11.98 5.86 26.60
CA PHE A 280 12.29 5.97 25.17
C PHE A 280 13.63 5.30 24.84
N ARG A 281 14.67 5.52 25.66
CA ARG A 281 15.97 4.85 25.45
C ARG A 281 15.86 3.34 25.54
N SER A 282 15.08 2.83 26.51
CA SER A 282 14.85 1.39 26.62
C SER A 282 14.20 0.79 25.37
N GLU A 283 13.34 1.53 24.67
CA GLU A 283 12.77 1.11 23.38
C GLU A 283 13.78 1.16 22.24
N VAL A 284 14.78 2.06 22.31
CA VAL A 284 15.84 2.18 21.29
C VAL A 284 16.91 1.10 21.47
N ASP A 285 17.18 0.70 22.71
CA ASP A 285 18.21 -0.28 23.06
C ASP A 285 17.73 -1.75 22.94
N GLY A 286 16.43 -2.00 22.85
CA GLY A 286 15.80 -3.34 22.77
C GLY A 286 15.44 -3.74 21.37
#